data_833282210d0262fa0712b07b4d5d2867
#
_entry.id   833282210d0262fa0712b07b4d5d2867
#
_cell.length_a   1.000
_cell.length_b   1.000
_cell.length_c   1.000
_cell.angle_alpha   90.00
_cell.angle_beta   90.00
_cell.angle_gamma   90.00
#
_symmetry.space_group_name_H-M   'P 1'
#
loop_
_entity.id
_entity.type
_entity.pdbx_description
1 polymer ?
#
loop_
_entity_poly.entity_id
_entity_poly.type
_entity_poly.pdbx_seq_one_letter_code
_entity_poly.pdbx_strand_id
1 'polypeptide(L)'
;MRQSALIVTVAVIALIAGMGVRGLISAPMNQSSQTPLPEFSLPDLSGKQHSLSEWQGRVRVINFWATWCPPCLKEMPEFTALQSQYSDKGLQFLGIALDDPEPVKEFIATHKINYPILMGQDQGTKIAHDLGNLVDTVPFTVIVNKKGQIVKRQMGELTGEQLMEIVTPLLQEK
;
A
#
# COMPACT_ATOMS: atom_id res chain seq x y z
N MET A 1 -64.17 11.92 -17.57
CA MET A 1 -63.75 11.70 -16.16
C MET A 1 -63.04 10.37 -15.90
N ARG A 2 -63.48 9.23 -16.49
CA ARG A 2 -62.81 7.92 -16.27
C ARG A 2 -61.42 7.79 -16.92
N GLN A 3 -61.15 8.43 -18.07
CA GLN A 3 -59.84 8.39 -18.73
C GLN A 3 -58.79 9.22 -17.99
N SER A 4 -59.17 10.35 -17.42
CA SER A 4 -58.24 11.20 -16.65
C SER A 4 -57.77 10.54 -15.33
N ALA A 5 -58.65 9.77 -14.68
CA ALA A 5 -58.32 9.01 -13.48
C ALA A 5 -57.30 7.85 -13.76
N LEU A 6 -57.43 7.20 -14.93
CA LEU A 6 -56.54 6.12 -15.36
C LEU A 6 -55.12 6.64 -15.66
N ILE A 7 -54.99 7.81 -16.28
CA ILE A 7 -53.68 8.43 -16.59
C ILE A 7 -52.95 8.84 -15.31
N VAL A 8 -53.68 9.38 -14.32
CA VAL A 8 -53.08 9.78 -13.02
C VAL A 8 -52.60 8.56 -12.23
N THR A 9 -53.36 7.46 -12.22
CA THR A 9 -52.95 6.23 -11.52
C THR A 9 -51.72 5.58 -12.18
N VAL A 10 -51.62 5.53 -13.48
CA VAL A 10 -50.44 4.99 -14.17
C VAL A 10 -49.18 5.86 -13.91
N ALA A 11 -49.31 7.19 -13.91
CA ALA A 11 -48.21 8.11 -13.63
C ALA A 11 -47.70 7.98 -12.19
N VAL A 12 -48.58 7.78 -11.20
CA VAL A 12 -48.20 7.59 -9.80
C VAL A 12 -47.48 6.25 -9.59
N ILE A 13 -47.92 5.18 -10.23
CA ILE A 13 -47.27 3.86 -10.17
C ILE A 13 -45.89 3.92 -10.81
N ALA A 14 -45.73 4.61 -11.94
CA ALA A 14 -44.43 4.78 -12.59
C ALA A 14 -43.43 5.59 -11.72
N LEU A 15 -43.90 6.61 -11.01
CA LEU A 15 -43.12 7.41 -10.09
C LEU A 15 -42.64 6.59 -8.86
N ILE A 16 -43.52 5.77 -8.30
CA ILE A 16 -43.18 4.90 -7.14
C ILE A 16 -42.21 3.79 -7.60
N ALA A 17 -42.41 3.19 -8.76
CA ALA A 17 -41.48 2.21 -9.32
C ALA A 17 -40.10 2.83 -9.62
N GLY A 18 -40.06 4.06 -10.15
CA GLY A 18 -38.80 4.78 -10.43
C GLY A 18 -38.01 5.15 -9.18
N MET A 19 -38.68 5.49 -8.07
CA MET A 19 -38.00 5.75 -6.77
C MET A 19 -37.49 4.47 -6.12
N GLY A 20 -38.18 3.35 -6.24
CA GLY A 20 -37.74 2.05 -5.72
C GLY A 20 -36.50 1.51 -6.41
N VAL A 21 -36.39 1.67 -7.74
CA VAL A 21 -35.23 1.22 -8.51
C VAL A 21 -33.98 2.08 -8.23
N ARG A 22 -34.13 3.38 -7.95
CA ARG A 22 -32.99 4.23 -7.56
C ARG A 22 -32.35 3.82 -6.25
N GLY A 23 -33.13 3.33 -5.28
CA GLY A 23 -32.63 2.84 -4.00
C GLY A 23 -31.83 1.53 -4.12
N LEU A 24 -32.12 0.69 -5.10
CA LEU A 24 -31.43 -0.58 -5.34
C LEU A 24 -30.12 -0.42 -6.16
N ILE A 25 -29.96 0.69 -6.91
CA ILE A 25 -28.77 0.94 -7.72
C ILE A 25 -27.73 1.79 -6.96
N SER A 26 -28.10 2.39 -5.83
CA SER A 26 -27.22 3.17 -4.98
C SER A 26 -26.54 2.30 -3.91
N ALA A 27 -26.07 1.11 -4.26
CA ALA A 27 -25.02 0.48 -3.48
C ALA A 27 -23.79 1.39 -3.58
N PRO A 28 -23.18 1.81 -2.45
CA PRO A 28 -21.97 2.61 -2.52
C PRO A 28 -20.89 1.78 -3.21
N MET A 29 -20.58 2.08 -4.47
CA MET A 29 -19.45 1.51 -5.21
C MET A 29 -18.13 2.08 -4.71
N ASN A 30 -17.98 2.19 -3.40
CA ASN A 30 -16.74 2.62 -2.78
C ASN A 30 -16.25 1.59 -1.74
N GLN A 31 -16.33 0.31 -2.09
CA GLN A 31 -15.41 -0.66 -1.54
C GLN A 31 -14.28 -0.81 -2.56
N SER A 32 -13.29 0.07 -2.50
CA SER A 32 -11.96 -0.33 -2.94
C SER A 32 -11.71 -1.68 -2.26
N SER A 33 -11.65 -2.75 -3.04
CA SER A 33 -11.36 -4.11 -2.56
C SER A 33 -9.93 -4.09 -2.00
N GLN A 34 -9.82 -3.66 -0.74
CA GLN A 34 -8.55 -3.61 -0.03
C GLN A 34 -8.12 -5.05 0.17
N THR A 35 -7.18 -5.49 -0.64
CA THR A 35 -6.65 -6.85 -0.59
C THR A 35 -5.83 -7.02 0.69
N PRO A 36 -6.08 -8.04 1.51
CA PRO A 36 -5.20 -8.34 2.63
C PRO A 36 -3.77 -8.53 2.17
N LEU A 37 -2.80 -7.98 2.91
CA LEU A 37 -1.39 -8.25 2.67
C LEU A 37 -1.11 -9.71 3.03
N PRO A 38 -0.58 -10.53 2.10
CA PRO A 38 -0.16 -11.89 2.43
C PRO A 38 0.99 -11.86 3.45
N GLU A 39 1.02 -12.83 4.35
CA GLU A 39 2.08 -12.97 5.35
C GLU A 39 3.32 -13.59 4.70
N PHE A 40 4.49 -13.05 5.01
CA PHE A 40 5.77 -13.61 4.63
C PHE A 40 6.83 -13.30 5.68
N SER A 41 7.96 -14.03 5.63
CA SER A 41 9.13 -13.79 6.46
C SER A 41 10.38 -13.74 5.61
N LEU A 42 11.28 -12.83 5.94
CA LEU A 42 12.57 -12.67 5.28
C LEU A 42 13.67 -12.44 6.33
N PRO A 43 14.92 -12.86 6.08
CA PRO A 43 16.02 -12.57 6.97
C PRO A 43 16.46 -11.10 6.85
N ASP A 44 17.00 -10.55 7.93
CA ASP A 44 17.82 -9.34 7.90
C ASP A 44 19.27 -9.66 7.48
N LEU A 45 20.14 -8.64 7.46
CA LEU A 45 21.58 -8.81 7.15
C LEU A 45 22.33 -9.69 8.14
N SER A 46 21.81 -9.93 9.33
CA SER A 46 22.38 -10.85 10.32
C SER A 46 21.91 -12.29 10.13
N GLY A 47 20.97 -12.53 9.25
CA GLY A 47 20.30 -13.81 9.02
C GLY A 47 19.12 -14.07 9.96
N LYS A 48 18.76 -13.13 10.84
CA LYS A 48 17.60 -13.25 11.70
C LYS A 48 16.32 -13.10 10.89
N GLN A 49 15.41 -14.07 11.03
CA GLN A 49 14.11 -14.04 10.36
C GLN A 49 13.17 -13.02 11.00
N HIS A 50 12.52 -12.24 10.17
CA HIS A 50 11.48 -11.27 10.54
C HIS A 50 10.20 -11.57 9.80
N SER A 51 9.10 -11.69 10.54
CA SER A 51 7.75 -11.83 9.99
C SER A 51 7.07 -10.45 9.90
N LEU A 52 6.24 -10.24 8.90
CA LEU A 52 5.45 -9.00 8.77
C LEU A 52 4.55 -8.72 9.96
N SER A 53 4.18 -9.74 10.73
CA SER A 53 3.39 -9.62 11.96
C SER A 53 4.08 -8.79 13.04
N GLU A 54 5.40 -8.66 13.03
CA GLU A 54 6.15 -7.81 13.96
C GLU A 54 5.74 -6.32 13.86
N TRP A 55 5.23 -5.90 12.71
CA TRP A 55 4.79 -4.52 12.45
C TRP A 55 3.28 -4.40 12.28
N GLN A 56 2.50 -5.37 12.78
CA GLN A 56 1.05 -5.31 12.73
C GLN A 56 0.50 -4.11 13.50
N GLY A 57 -0.61 -3.53 13.02
CA GLY A 57 -1.21 -2.34 13.64
C GLY A 57 -0.59 -1.02 13.25
N ARG A 58 0.48 -1.04 12.44
CA ARG A 58 1.13 0.16 11.89
C ARG A 58 0.75 0.37 10.42
N VAL A 59 0.80 1.61 9.96
CA VAL A 59 0.82 1.92 8.53
C VAL A 59 2.20 1.50 8.02
N ARG A 60 2.24 0.53 7.11
CA ARG A 60 3.49 -0.04 6.60
C ARG A 60 3.75 0.43 5.17
N VAL A 61 4.97 0.87 4.91
CA VAL A 61 5.49 1.20 3.58
C VAL A 61 6.55 0.16 3.25
N ILE A 62 6.21 -0.80 2.40
CA ILE A 62 7.07 -1.91 2.00
C ILE A 62 7.65 -1.55 0.64
N ASN A 63 8.96 -1.29 0.61
CA ASN A 63 9.68 -0.85 -0.58
C ASN A 63 10.66 -1.93 -1.05
N PHE A 64 10.48 -2.39 -2.28
CA PHE A 64 11.39 -3.32 -2.96
C PHE A 64 12.40 -2.50 -3.75
N TRP A 65 13.68 -2.72 -3.50
CA TRP A 65 14.77 -1.88 -3.98
C TRP A 65 16.06 -2.64 -4.23
N ALA A 66 17.03 -2.00 -4.89
CA ALA A 66 18.38 -2.54 -5.09
C ALA A 66 19.42 -1.42 -5.10
N THR A 67 20.68 -1.73 -4.80
CA THR A 67 21.78 -0.74 -4.76
C THR A 67 22.15 -0.20 -6.14
N TRP A 68 21.90 -0.97 -7.19
CA TRP A 68 22.12 -0.60 -8.59
C TRP A 68 20.95 0.18 -9.22
N CYS A 69 19.90 0.52 -8.45
CA CYS A 69 18.69 1.17 -8.93
C CYS A 69 18.72 2.68 -8.61
N PRO A 70 19.06 3.59 -9.55
CA PRO A 70 19.20 5.00 -9.25
C PRO A 70 17.95 5.68 -8.67
N PRO A 71 16.71 5.42 -9.16
CA PRO A 71 15.52 6.00 -8.54
C PRO A 71 15.27 5.47 -7.11
N CYS A 72 15.66 4.21 -6.80
CA CYS A 72 15.59 3.70 -5.44
C CYS A 72 16.47 4.52 -4.48
N LEU A 73 17.71 4.78 -4.90
CA LEU A 73 18.69 5.53 -4.10
C LEU A 73 18.26 6.98 -3.86
N LYS A 74 17.43 7.53 -4.74
CA LYS A 74 16.92 8.89 -4.64
C LYS A 74 15.77 9.02 -3.63
N GLU A 75 14.88 8.05 -3.54
CA GLU A 75 13.72 8.08 -2.61
C GLU A 75 14.10 7.70 -1.17
N MET A 76 15.09 6.83 -0.96
CA MET A 76 15.41 6.27 0.36
C MET A 76 15.83 7.31 1.42
N PRO A 77 16.57 8.41 1.11
CA PRO A 77 16.83 9.48 2.08
C PRO A 77 15.55 10.15 2.60
N GLU A 78 14.55 10.35 1.73
CA GLU A 78 13.25 10.91 2.14
C GLU A 78 12.51 9.93 3.05
N PHE A 79 12.53 8.63 2.74
CA PHE A 79 11.95 7.58 3.59
C PHE A 79 12.62 7.52 4.96
N THR A 80 13.95 7.67 5.02
CA THR A 80 14.70 7.73 6.27
C THR A 80 14.28 8.93 7.14
N ALA A 81 14.09 10.10 6.53
CA ALA A 81 13.59 11.29 7.22
C ALA A 81 12.15 11.10 7.74
N LEU A 82 11.27 10.54 6.90
CA LEU A 82 9.88 10.25 7.26
C LEU A 82 9.76 9.16 8.34
N GLN A 83 10.61 8.14 8.32
CA GLN A 83 10.68 7.15 9.40
C GLN A 83 11.00 7.83 10.73
N SER A 84 12.01 8.71 10.77
CA SER A 84 12.35 9.47 11.99
C SER A 84 11.20 10.33 12.50
N GLN A 85 10.46 10.97 11.60
CA GLN A 85 9.41 11.94 11.95
C GLN A 85 8.09 11.29 12.36
N TYR A 86 7.78 10.09 11.83
CA TYR A 86 6.44 9.49 11.95
C TYR A 86 6.44 8.10 12.59
N SER A 87 7.58 7.53 12.96
CA SER A 87 7.62 6.22 13.63
C SER A 87 6.76 6.17 14.88
N ASP A 88 6.84 7.17 15.76
CA ASP A 88 6.04 7.27 16.98
C ASP A 88 4.55 7.53 16.71
N LYS A 89 4.22 7.95 15.48
CA LYS A 89 2.84 8.17 15.02
C LYS A 89 2.24 6.94 14.33
N GLY A 90 2.99 5.84 14.31
CA GLY A 90 2.52 4.56 13.76
C GLY A 90 2.89 4.30 12.30
N LEU A 91 3.83 5.04 11.70
CA LEU A 91 4.42 4.73 10.40
C LEU A 91 5.60 3.75 10.57
N GLN A 92 5.72 2.81 9.65
CA GLN A 92 6.84 1.89 9.57
C GLN A 92 7.24 1.64 8.11
N PHE A 93 8.50 1.96 7.80
CA PHE A 93 9.13 1.56 6.54
C PHE A 93 9.79 0.18 6.68
N LEU A 94 9.72 -0.61 5.62
CA LEU A 94 10.40 -1.89 5.46
C LEU A 94 11.03 -1.90 4.08
N GLY A 95 12.36 -1.96 4.00
CA GLY A 95 13.07 -2.12 2.73
C GLY A 95 13.31 -3.60 2.46
N ILE A 96 12.89 -4.10 1.30
CA ILE A 96 13.18 -5.45 0.83
C ILE A 96 14.23 -5.33 -0.27
N ALA A 97 15.45 -5.73 0.04
CA ALA A 97 16.58 -5.66 -0.89
C ALA A 97 16.55 -6.84 -1.87
N LEU A 98 16.49 -6.53 -3.17
CA LEU A 98 16.59 -7.51 -4.27
C LEU A 98 18.03 -7.54 -4.82
N ASP A 99 18.99 -7.64 -3.91
CA ASP A 99 20.41 -7.51 -4.21
C ASP A 99 21.25 -8.41 -3.27
N ASP A 100 22.55 -8.49 -3.52
CA ASP A 100 23.47 -9.23 -2.68
C ASP A 100 23.70 -8.54 -1.32
N PRO A 101 24.01 -9.29 -0.24
CA PRO A 101 24.16 -8.75 1.09
C PRO A 101 25.27 -7.70 1.25
N GLU A 102 26.43 -7.88 0.61
CA GLU A 102 27.58 -6.98 0.81
C GLU A 102 27.32 -5.55 0.25
N PRO A 103 26.84 -5.35 -1.01
CA PRO A 103 26.45 -4.02 -1.47
C PRO A 103 25.37 -3.37 -0.60
N VAL A 104 24.39 -4.15 -0.16
CA VAL A 104 23.29 -3.65 0.71
C VAL A 104 23.84 -3.17 2.06
N LYS A 105 24.74 -3.93 2.68
CA LYS A 105 25.36 -3.60 3.95
C LYS A 105 26.18 -2.30 3.87
N GLU A 106 27.00 -2.15 2.82
CA GLU A 106 27.76 -0.94 2.57
C GLU A 106 26.84 0.28 2.36
N PHE A 107 25.80 0.12 1.58
CA PHE A 107 24.82 1.17 1.32
C PHE A 107 24.13 1.65 2.61
N ILE A 108 23.62 0.73 3.42
CA ILE A 108 22.92 1.05 4.68
C ILE A 108 23.83 1.81 5.64
N ALA A 109 25.09 1.37 5.78
CA ALA A 109 26.06 2.01 6.66
C ALA A 109 26.37 3.45 6.21
N THR A 110 26.56 3.64 4.89
CA THR A 110 26.89 4.94 4.29
C THR A 110 25.74 5.94 4.38
N HIS A 111 24.50 5.48 4.08
CA HIS A 111 23.31 6.34 4.00
C HIS A 111 22.52 6.43 5.31
N LYS A 112 22.99 5.75 6.39
CA LYS A 112 22.37 5.79 7.74
C LYS A 112 20.88 5.44 7.71
N ILE A 113 20.53 4.41 6.95
CA ILE A 113 19.13 3.94 6.88
C ILE A 113 18.69 3.51 8.29
N ASN A 114 17.53 4.01 8.73
CA ASN A 114 17.04 3.89 10.11
C ASN A 114 15.76 3.03 10.24
N TYR A 115 15.46 2.23 9.23
CA TYR A 115 14.34 1.29 9.22
C TYR A 115 14.82 -0.11 8.82
N PRO A 116 14.06 -1.17 9.16
CA PRO A 116 14.43 -2.54 8.85
C PRO A 116 14.67 -2.77 7.37
N ILE A 117 15.81 -3.40 7.05
CA ILE A 117 16.11 -3.90 5.71
C ILE A 117 16.14 -5.41 5.77
N LEU A 118 15.29 -6.04 4.95
CA LEU A 118 15.17 -7.48 4.81
C LEU A 118 15.78 -7.92 3.49
N MET A 119 16.49 -9.04 3.51
CA MET A 119 17.15 -9.61 2.34
C MET A 119 16.14 -10.46 1.56
N GLY A 120 15.64 -9.92 0.45
CA GLY A 120 14.64 -10.56 -0.39
C GLY A 120 15.24 -11.49 -1.42
N GLN A 121 16.23 -11.02 -2.17
CA GLN A 121 16.83 -11.73 -3.30
C GLN A 121 15.75 -12.34 -4.22
N ASP A 122 15.88 -13.60 -4.63
CA ASP A 122 14.90 -14.28 -5.49
C ASP A 122 13.52 -14.44 -4.81
N GLN A 123 13.51 -14.69 -3.50
CA GLN A 123 12.25 -14.78 -2.74
C GLN A 123 11.54 -13.42 -2.70
N GLY A 124 12.30 -12.33 -2.56
CA GLY A 124 11.77 -10.97 -2.58
C GLY A 124 11.17 -10.61 -3.93
N THR A 125 11.81 -11.01 -5.03
CA THR A 125 11.27 -10.83 -6.38
C THR A 125 9.94 -11.56 -6.54
N LYS A 126 9.86 -12.81 -6.07
CA LYS A 126 8.61 -13.57 -6.08
C LYS A 126 7.51 -12.90 -5.25
N ILE A 127 7.85 -12.41 -4.04
CA ILE A 127 6.91 -11.68 -3.18
C ILE A 127 6.43 -10.40 -3.88
N ALA A 128 7.34 -9.62 -4.48
CA ALA A 128 6.97 -8.41 -5.22
C ALA A 128 6.00 -8.72 -6.37
N HIS A 129 6.26 -9.81 -7.12
CA HIS A 129 5.39 -10.28 -8.20
C HIS A 129 3.99 -10.65 -7.67
N ASP A 130 3.91 -11.44 -6.59
CA ASP A 130 2.65 -11.84 -5.94
C ASP A 130 1.88 -10.61 -5.40
N LEU A 131 2.60 -9.53 -5.05
CA LEU A 131 2.02 -8.24 -4.64
C LEU A 131 1.62 -7.34 -5.82
N GLY A 132 1.88 -7.74 -7.06
CA GLY A 132 1.43 -7.04 -8.28
C GLY A 132 2.52 -6.37 -9.10
N ASN A 133 3.81 -6.60 -8.80
CA ASN A 133 4.93 -6.17 -9.63
C ASN A 133 5.16 -7.16 -10.79
N LEU A 134 4.23 -7.19 -11.74
CA LEU A 134 4.22 -8.18 -12.82
C LEU A 134 5.34 -8.01 -13.86
N VAL A 135 6.11 -6.94 -13.78
CA VAL A 135 7.19 -6.60 -14.72
C VAL A 135 8.56 -6.57 -14.03
N ASP A 136 8.64 -7.04 -12.78
CA ASP A 136 9.85 -7.16 -11.96
C ASP A 136 10.70 -5.87 -11.90
N THR A 137 10.03 -4.71 -11.88
CA THR A 137 10.71 -3.40 -11.82
C THR A 137 11.00 -2.97 -10.38
N VAL A 138 12.07 -2.20 -10.20
CA VAL A 138 12.37 -1.48 -8.96
C VAL A 138 12.57 0.01 -9.26
N PRO A 139 12.18 0.90 -8.32
CA PRO A 139 11.52 0.61 -7.04
C PRO A 139 10.07 0.17 -7.24
N PHE A 140 9.61 -0.67 -6.33
CA PHE A 140 8.20 -1.03 -6.21
C PHE A 140 7.78 -0.87 -4.75
N THR A 141 6.72 -0.10 -4.49
CA THR A 141 6.27 0.20 -3.13
C THR A 141 4.84 -0.23 -2.90
N VAL A 142 4.60 -0.90 -1.78
CA VAL A 142 3.27 -1.31 -1.32
C VAL A 142 2.96 -0.59 -0.01
N ILE A 143 1.85 0.15 0.04
CA ILE A 143 1.39 0.85 1.24
C ILE A 143 0.23 0.07 1.84
N VAL A 144 0.31 -0.18 3.15
CA VAL A 144 -0.60 -1.03 3.90
C VAL A 144 -1.14 -0.26 5.11
N ASN A 145 -2.44 -0.29 5.32
CA ASN A 145 -3.08 0.37 6.46
C ASN A 145 -2.89 -0.41 7.77
N LYS A 146 -3.34 0.16 8.90
CA LYS A 146 -3.22 -0.46 10.23
C LYS A 146 -3.94 -1.81 10.35
N LYS A 147 -4.95 -2.06 9.50
CA LYS A 147 -5.71 -3.32 9.45
C LYS A 147 -5.04 -4.40 8.61
N GLY A 148 -3.86 -4.13 8.04
CA GLY A 148 -3.14 -5.09 7.20
C GLY A 148 -3.66 -5.18 5.76
N GLN A 149 -4.36 -4.17 5.28
CA GLN A 149 -4.91 -4.13 3.94
C GLN A 149 -4.05 -3.25 3.03
N ILE A 150 -3.77 -3.72 1.84
CA ILE A 150 -3.04 -2.97 0.80
C ILE A 150 -3.94 -1.85 0.30
N VAL A 151 -3.48 -0.62 0.42
CA VAL A 151 -4.19 0.58 -0.04
C VAL A 151 -3.61 1.18 -1.32
N LYS A 152 -2.32 0.94 -1.57
CA LYS A 152 -1.64 1.43 -2.78
C LYS A 152 -0.52 0.48 -3.20
N ARG A 153 -0.34 0.35 -4.50
CA ARG A 153 0.83 -0.23 -5.15
C ARG A 153 1.39 0.82 -6.08
N GLN A 154 2.68 1.11 -5.97
CA GLN A 154 3.37 2.11 -6.78
C GLN A 154 4.56 1.46 -7.47
N MET A 155 4.60 1.49 -8.77
CA MET A 155 5.77 1.16 -9.59
C MET A 155 6.54 2.44 -9.90
N GLY A 156 7.87 2.36 -9.84
CA GLY A 156 8.75 3.51 -10.02
C GLY A 156 8.86 4.41 -8.77
N GLU A 157 9.67 5.46 -8.89
CA GLU A 157 9.98 6.41 -7.81
C GLU A 157 8.72 6.98 -7.15
N LEU A 158 8.75 7.07 -5.83
CA LEU A 158 7.71 7.66 -5.01
C LEU A 158 8.34 8.75 -4.12
N THR A 159 8.01 10.01 -4.38
CA THR A 159 8.52 11.10 -3.55
C THR A 159 7.89 11.10 -2.15
N GLY A 160 8.58 11.70 -1.17
CA GLY A 160 8.05 11.82 0.19
C GLY A 160 6.73 12.60 0.24
N GLU A 161 6.54 13.61 -0.60
CA GLU A 161 5.30 14.36 -0.70
C GLU A 161 4.14 13.46 -1.17
N GLN A 162 4.31 12.76 -2.29
CA GLN A 162 3.32 11.81 -2.82
C GLN A 162 2.99 10.71 -1.82
N LEU A 163 4.02 10.18 -1.13
CA LEU A 163 3.83 9.18 -0.08
C LEU A 163 2.98 9.73 1.06
N MET A 164 3.26 10.94 1.54
CA MET A 164 2.55 11.53 2.68
C MET A 164 1.11 11.93 2.35
N GLU A 165 0.77 12.23 1.11
CA GLU A 165 -0.63 12.38 0.67
C GLU A 165 -1.45 11.10 0.93
N ILE A 166 -0.85 9.93 0.74
CA ILE A 166 -1.50 8.63 0.96
C ILE A 166 -1.48 8.24 2.44
N VAL A 167 -0.34 8.43 3.11
CA VAL A 167 -0.10 7.93 4.48
C VAL A 167 -0.77 8.78 5.55
N THR A 168 -0.84 10.11 5.37
CA THR A 168 -1.40 11.03 6.39
C THR A 168 -2.81 10.64 6.83
N PRO A 169 -3.78 10.39 5.94
CA PRO A 169 -5.12 9.96 6.36
C PRO A 169 -5.10 8.60 7.09
N LEU A 170 -4.23 7.66 6.66
CA LEU A 170 -4.13 6.33 7.28
C LEU A 170 -3.59 6.38 8.73
N LEU A 171 -2.71 7.33 9.03
CA LEU A 171 -2.19 7.52 10.38
C LEU A 171 -3.26 8.04 11.35
N GLN A 172 -4.25 8.76 10.84
CA GLN A 172 -5.36 9.34 11.62
C GLN A 172 -6.49 8.34 11.86
N GLU A 173 -6.56 7.24 11.11
CA GLU A 173 -7.53 6.16 11.33
C GLU A 173 -7.31 5.52 12.71
N LYS A 174 -8.43 5.28 13.44
CA LYS A 174 -8.45 4.63 14.75
C LYS A 174 -8.49 3.12 14.62
#